data_16f7efe991128702cb4d2765a8e231aa
#
_entry.id   16f7efe991128702cb4d2765a8e231aa
#
_cell.length_a   1.000
_cell.length_b   1.000
_cell.length_c   1.000
_cell.angle_alpha   90.00
_cell.angle_beta   90.00
_cell.angle_gamma   90.00
#
_symmetry.space_group_name_H-M   'P 1'
#
loop_
_entity.id
_entity.type
_entity.pdbx_description
1 polymer ?
#
loop_
_entity_poly.entity_id
_entity_poly.type
_entity_poly.pdbx_seq_one_letter_code
_entity_poly.pdbx_strand_id
1 'polypeptide(L)'
;MTAKSKTRLELLIVDPQVSFCHPQEGELYVPGAEKDMERLAKLLDRLLYDIDDIHVTLDTHHELDVAHPIFWRNAKGEHPAPFTMISRDDVLKGLWAPFNPQLPCPPYGTLLDRMIDYVTKLEQGGRYQLTIWPPHCRIGTPGHNVMETLRESLRRWELARYGMVSYLIKGSNIFTEHYSCVQADVPDPDDPTTRLNTALIQTLGKADVIAFGGEASTHCVANTIRDIVKDFGEDTVKKCVLLEDAMSPVPGFEHLATTFFQDMKAQGMQIVKTRDFML
;
A
#
# COMPACT_ATOMS: atom_id res chain seq x y z
N MET A 1 33.83 29.16 2.95
CA MET A 1 32.46 28.86 3.43
C MET A 1 31.97 27.68 2.59
N THR A 2 31.94 26.48 3.18
CA THR A 2 31.32 25.30 2.53
C THR A 2 29.81 25.58 2.46
N ALA A 3 29.25 25.65 1.24
CA ALA A 3 27.81 25.69 1.07
C ALA A 3 27.21 24.55 1.89
N LYS A 4 26.28 24.84 2.80
CA LYS A 4 25.47 23.79 3.43
C LYS A 4 24.82 23.00 2.30
N SER A 5 25.03 21.69 2.26
CA SER A 5 24.32 20.86 1.29
C SER A 5 22.82 21.05 1.54
N LYS A 6 22.06 21.25 0.48
CA LYS A 6 20.58 21.35 0.57
C LYS A 6 20.06 20.06 1.19
N THR A 7 19.18 20.14 2.16
CA THR A 7 18.45 18.98 2.72
C THR A 7 17.68 18.28 1.61
N ARG A 8 17.92 16.98 1.41
CA ARG A 8 17.22 16.17 0.41
C ARG A 8 15.92 15.63 0.99
N LEU A 9 14.81 16.11 0.46
CA LEU A 9 13.46 15.68 0.81
C LEU A 9 12.92 14.72 -0.25
N GLU A 10 12.50 13.52 0.19
CA GLU A 10 11.71 12.60 -0.61
C GLU A 10 10.31 12.43 -0.02
N LEU A 11 9.31 12.34 -0.89
CA LEU A 11 7.91 12.14 -0.52
C LEU A 11 7.43 10.80 -1.08
N LEU A 12 6.92 9.92 -0.22
CA LEU A 12 6.27 8.67 -0.60
C LEU A 12 4.77 8.77 -0.31
N ILE A 13 3.96 8.73 -1.37
CA ILE A 13 2.51 8.77 -1.30
C ILE A 13 1.96 7.39 -1.66
N VAL A 14 1.31 6.75 -0.70
CA VAL A 14 0.81 5.38 -0.84
C VAL A 14 -0.61 5.40 -1.39
N ASP A 15 -0.83 4.71 -2.51
CA ASP A 15 -2.12 4.38 -3.11
C ASP A 15 -3.14 5.55 -3.15
N PRO A 16 -2.79 6.72 -3.71
CA PRO A 16 -3.68 7.90 -3.76
C PRO A 16 -4.74 7.77 -4.87
N GLN A 17 -5.37 6.59 -4.97
CA GLN A 17 -6.20 6.20 -6.11
C GLN A 17 -7.68 6.49 -5.89
N VAL A 18 -8.40 6.66 -6.99
CA VAL A 18 -9.86 6.92 -6.99
C VAL A 18 -10.61 5.85 -6.23
N SER A 19 -10.24 4.57 -6.37
CA SER A 19 -10.88 3.45 -5.62
C SER A 19 -10.91 3.66 -4.12
N PHE A 20 -9.88 4.27 -3.53
CA PHE A 20 -9.79 4.52 -2.09
C PHE A 20 -10.25 5.92 -1.69
N CYS A 21 -10.07 6.90 -2.58
CA CYS A 21 -10.13 8.31 -2.19
C CYS A 21 -11.38 9.04 -2.70
N HIS A 22 -12.12 8.51 -3.68
CA HIS A 22 -13.27 9.21 -4.23
C HIS A 22 -14.58 8.79 -3.52
N PRO A 23 -15.31 9.72 -2.89
CA PRO A 23 -16.45 9.38 -2.01
C PRO A 23 -17.66 8.76 -2.72
N GLN A 24 -17.81 8.92 -4.04
CA GLN A 24 -18.91 8.36 -4.83
C GLN A 24 -18.46 7.25 -5.80
N GLU A 25 -17.23 7.32 -6.31
CA GLU A 25 -16.73 6.42 -7.35
C GLU A 25 -15.75 5.37 -6.78
N GLY A 26 -15.31 5.55 -5.53
CA GLY A 26 -14.37 4.64 -4.87
C GLY A 26 -15.02 3.32 -4.49
N GLU A 27 -14.59 2.22 -5.11
CA GLU A 27 -15.12 0.87 -4.84
C GLU A 27 -14.77 0.37 -3.43
N LEU A 28 -13.68 0.90 -2.86
CA LEU A 28 -13.22 0.65 -1.49
C LEU A 28 -12.92 1.99 -0.80
N TYR A 29 -13.89 2.88 -0.83
CA TYR A 29 -13.73 4.24 -0.30
C TYR A 29 -13.35 4.27 1.18
N VAL A 30 -12.28 4.99 1.49
CA VAL A 30 -11.82 5.29 2.84
C VAL A 30 -12.33 6.66 3.25
N PRO A 31 -13.25 6.77 4.22
CA PRO A 31 -13.83 8.06 4.63
C PRO A 31 -12.76 9.06 5.09
N GLY A 32 -12.72 10.21 4.44
CA GLY A 32 -11.74 11.28 4.72
C GLY A 32 -10.58 11.33 3.71
N ALA A 33 -10.36 10.29 2.93
CA ALA A 33 -9.25 10.20 1.98
C ALA A 33 -9.26 11.30 0.93
N GLU A 34 -10.43 11.78 0.50
CA GLU A 34 -10.50 12.93 -0.42
C GLU A 34 -9.85 14.19 0.16
N LYS A 35 -10.01 14.39 1.48
CA LYS A 35 -9.39 15.52 2.18
C LYS A 35 -7.90 15.31 2.43
N ASP A 36 -7.49 14.06 2.60
CA ASP A 36 -6.08 13.70 2.71
C ASP A 36 -5.36 14.01 1.41
N MET A 37 -5.96 13.67 0.26
CA MET A 37 -5.43 14.05 -1.06
C MET A 37 -5.38 15.56 -1.28
N GLU A 38 -6.38 16.33 -0.81
CA GLU A 38 -6.34 17.79 -0.83
C GLU A 38 -5.19 18.37 0.01
N ARG A 39 -4.92 17.78 1.19
CA ARG A 39 -3.82 18.19 2.07
C ARG A 39 -2.47 17.89 1.44
N LEU A 40 -2.31 16.70 0.85
CA LEU A 40 -1.10 16.33 0.10
C LEU A 40 -0.87 17.24 -1.09
N ALA A 41 -1.92 17.54 -1.87
CA ALA A 41 -1.83 18.48 -2.99
C ALA A 41 -1.34 19.87 -2.54
N LYS A 42 -1.91 20.42 -1.46
CA LYS A 42 -1.49 21.71 -0.88
C LYS A 42 -0.06 21.65 -0.36
N LEU A 43 0.36 20.54 0.23
CA LEU A 43 1.75 20.34 0.68
C LEU A 43 2.71 20.33 -0.50
N LEU A 44 2.40 19.58 -1.57
CA LEU A 44 3.17 19.52 -2.80
C LEU A 44 3.34 20.90 -3.43
N ASP A 45 2.24 21.65 -3.56
CA ASP A 45 2.28 23.00 -4.13
C ASP A 45 3.11 23.97 -3.28
N ARG A 46 3.05 23.84 -1.95
CA ARG A 46 3.82 24.67 -1.01
C ARG A 46 5.31 24.37 -1.05
N LEU A 47 5.68 23.09 -1.17
CA LEU A 47 7.07 22.61 -1.16
C LEU A 47 7.59 22.29 -2.57
N LEU A 48 6.99 22.87 -3.60
CA LEU A 48 7.23 22.56 -5.01
C LEU A 48 8.72 22.54 -5.39
N TYR A 49 9.51 23.44 -4.84
CA TYR A 49 10.94 23.57 -5.12
C TYR A 49 11.85 22.91 -4.07
N ASP A 50 11.27 22.44 -2.98
CA ASP A 50 12.01 21.83 -1.87
C ASP A 50 12.03 20.30 -1.96
N ILE A 51 10.98 19.69 -2.55
CA ILE A 51 10.91 18.25 -2.77
C ILE A 51 11.86 17.87 -3.89
N ASP A 52 12.75 16.92 -3.62
CA ASP A 52 13.75 16.45 -4.57
C ASP A 52 13.25 15.26 -5.39
N ASP A 53 12.53 14.30 -4.77
CA ASP A 53 11.93 13.17 -5.45
C ASP A 53 10.54 12.83 -4.86
N ILE A 54 9.64 12.34 -5.74
CA ILE A 54 8.30 11.89 -5.38
C ILE A 54 8.10 10.46 -5.84
N HIS A 55 7.66 9.61 -4.92
CA HIS A 55 7.26 8.23 -5.17
C HIS A 55 5.76 8.08 -4.91
N VAL A 56 5.04 7.49 -5.84
CA VAL A 56 3.60 7.21 -5.71
C VAL A 56 3.39 5.72 -5.91
N THR A 57 2.80 5.04 -4.93
CA THR A 57 2.43 3.65 -5.13
C THR A 57 1.06 3.54 -5.77
N LEU A 58 0.87 2.53 -6.58
CA LEU A 58 -0.40 2.20 -7.19
C LEU A 58 -0.72 0.74 -6.89
N ASP A 59 -1.76 0.54 -6.12
CA ASP A 59 -2.38 -0.76 -5.98
C ASP A 59 -2.99 -1.17 -7.33
N THR A 60 -2.76 -2.40 -7.76
CA THR A 60 -2.98 -2.76 -9.16
C THR A 60 -3.48 -4.18 -9.26
N HIS A 61 -4.79 -4.34 -9.43
CA HIS A 61 -5.42 -5.66 -9.46
C HIS A 61 -5.89 -6.05 -10.87
N HIS A 62 -5.85 -7.35 -11.14
CA HIS A 62 -6.56 -7.96 -12.25
C HIS A 62 -8.02 -8.24 -11.87
N GLU A 63 -8.86 -8.65 -12.85
CA GLU A 63 -10.23 -9.09 -12.56
C GLU A 63 -10.25 -10.29 -11.63
N LEU A 64 -9.33 -11.24 -11.84
CA LEU A 64 -9.09 -12.36 -10.95
C LEU A 64 -7.97 -12.00 -9.98
N ASP A 65 -8.27 -11.99 -8.69
CA ASP A 65 -7.31 -11.70 -7.63
C ASP A 65 -7.67 -12.45 -6.36
N VAL A 66 -6.66 -12.93 -5.62
CA VAL A 66 -6.83 -13.72 -4.39
C VAL A 66 -7.59 -12.97 -3.30
N ALA A 67 -7.50 -11.65 -3.29
CA ALA A 67 -8.19 -10.78 -2.35
C ALA A 67 -9.59 -10.35 -2.81
N HIS A 68 -10.07 -10.83 -3.97
CA HIS A 68 -11.39 -10.47 -4.51
C HIS A 68 -12.37 -11.64 -4.47
N PRO A 69 -13.70 -11.38 -4.35
CA PRO A 69 -14.72 -12.43 -4.24
C PRO A 69 -14.68 -13.47 -5.34
N ILE A 70 -14.41 -13.04 -6.58
CA ILE A 70 -14.45 -13.90 -7.77
C ILE A 70 -13.46 -15.07 -7.71
N PHE A 71 -12.39 -14.95 -6.96
CA PHE A 71 -11.35 -15.98 -6.82
C PHE A 71 -11.86 -17.21 -6.03
N TRP A 72 -12.78 -16.99 -5.08
CA TRP A 72 -13.21 -17.99 -4.11
C TRP A 72 -14.67 -18.44 -4.30
N ARG A 73 -14.96 -19.67 -3.92
CA ARG A 73 -16.31 -20.23 -3.87
C ARG A 73 -16.51 -21.15 -2.67
N ASN A 74 -17.74 -21.18 -2.16
CA ASN A 74 -18.17 -22.21 -1.21
C ASN A 74 -18.70 -23.46 -1.95
N ALA A 75 -19.14 -24.49 -1.20
CA ALA A 75 -19.66 -25.71 -1.76
C ALA A 75 -20.94 -25.54 -2.60
N LYS A 76 -21.65 -24.40 -2.46
CA LYS A 76 -22.83 -24.07 -3.26
C LYS A 76 -22.48 -23.27 -4.52
N GLY A 77 -21.20 -22.93 -4.71
CA GLY A 77 -20.74 -22.11 -5.83
C GLY A 77 -20.90 -20.60 -5.61
N GLU A 78 -21.25 -20.17 -4.40
CA GLU A 78 -21.41 -18.75 -4.05
C GLU A 78 -20.05 -18.15 -3.71
N HIS A 79 -19.85 -16.86 -4.05
CA HIS A 79 -18.66 -16.10 -3.70
C HIS A 79 -18.75 -15.54 -2.27
N PRO A 80 -17.62 -15.35 -1.57
CA PRO A 80 -17.61 -14.63 -0.29
C PRO A 80 -18.05 -13.18 -0.48
N ALA A 81 -18.77 -12.65 0.49
CA ALA A 81 -19.06 -11.22 0.52
C ALA A 81 -17.77 -10.42 0.79
N PRO A 82 -17.68 -9.17 0.31
CA PRO A 82 -16.62 -8.27 0.74
C PRO A 82 -16.47 -8.21 2.27
N PHE A 83 -15.25 -8.05 2.74
CA PHE A 83 -14.84 -8.08 4.16
C PHE A 83 -14.94 -9.46 4.84
N THR A 84 -15.24 -10.53 4.10
CA THR A 84 -15.09 -11.90 4.61
C THR A 84 -13.61 -12.18 4.88
N MET A 85 -13.30 -12.66 6.07
CA MET A 85 -11.98 -13.17 6.40
C MET A 85 -11.94 -14.67 6.10
N ILE A 86 -10.93 -15.11 5.37
CA ILE A 86 -10.72 -16.52 5.02
C ILE A 86 -9.49 -17.02 5.76
N SER A 87 -9.71 -17.91 6.72
CA SER A 87 -8.64 -18.56 7.47
C SER A 87 -8.09 -19.79 6.74
N ARG A 88 -6.89 -20.21 7.13
CA ARG A 88 -6.34 -21.51 6.73
C ARG A 88 -7.32 -22.65 7.01
N ASP A 89 -7.94 -22.64 8.17
CA ASP A 89 -8.91 -23.67 8.58
C ASP A 89 -10.15 -23.69 7.69
N ASP A 90 -10.64 -22.53 7.24
CA ASP A 90 -11.78 -22.45 6.32
C ASP A 90 -11.45 -23.12 4.98
N VAL A 91 -10.24 -22.91 4.46
CA VAL A 91 -9.79 -23.55 3.21
C VAL A 91 -9.63 -25.06 3.41
N LEU A 92 -8.99 -25.49 4.50
CA LEU A 92 -8.81 -26.93 4.80
C LEU A 92 -10.13 -27.69 5.00
N LYS A 93 -11.14 -27.02 5.58
CA LYS A 93 -12.47 -27.59 5.80
C LYS A 93 -13.36 -27.50 4.55
N GLY A 94 -12.87 -26.87 3.47
CA GLY A 94 -13.62 -26.70 2.22
C GLY A 94 -14.78 -25.70 2.32
N LEU A 95 -14.76 -24.79 3.32
CA LEU A 95 -15.72 -23.69 3.40
C LEU A 95 -15.52 -22.73 2.24
N TRP A 96 -14.26 -22.46 1.92
CA TRP A 96 -13.84 -21.67 0.76
C TRP A 96 -12.76 -22.40 -0.03
N ALA A 97 -12.89 -22.40 -1.35
CA ALA A 97 -11.92 -22.96 -2.28
C ALA A 97 -11.73 -22.00 -3.46
N PRO A 98 -10.56 -21.99 -4.12
CA PRO A 98 -10.40 -21.22 -5.36
C PRO A 98 -11.40 -21.69 -6.42
N PHE A 99 -11.77 -20.80 -7.33
CA PHE A 99 -12.76 -21.05 -8.38
C PHE A 99 -12.55 -22.37 -9.13
N ASN A 100 -11.30 -22.73 -9.41
CA ASN A 100 -10.92 -23.98 -10.05
C ASN A 100 -9.91 -24.74 -9.18
N PRO A 101 -10.35 -25.43 -8.11
CA PRO A 101 -9.45 -26.00 -7.11
C PRO A 101 -8.52 -27.08 -7.66
N GLN A 102 -8.93 -27.79 -8.71
CA GLN A 102 -8.16 -28.88 -9.32
C GLN A 102 -7.28 -28.45 -10.48
N LEU A 103 -7.21 -27.14 -10.77
CA LEU A 103 -6.30 -26.62 -11.80
C LEU A 103 -4.87 -27.04 -11.46
N PRO A 104 -4.13 -27.70 -12.38
CA PRO A 104 -2.72 -28.01 -12.16
C PRO A 104 -1.92 -26.74 -11.88
N CYS A 105 -1.15 -26.74 -10.78
CA CYS A 105 -0.39 -25.60 -10.32
C CYS A 105 0.98 -26.04 -9.79
N PRO A 106 1.93 -26.44 -10.66
CA PRO A 106 3.29 -26.77 -10.23
C PRO A 106 3.96 -25.56 -9.57
N PRO A 107 4.85 -25.78 -8.58
CA PRO A 107 5.23 -27.05 -7.97
C PRO A 107 4.27 -27.53 -6.88
N TYR A 108 3.16 -26.82 -6.62
CA TYR A 108 2.26 -27.08 -5.48
C TYR A 108 1.36 -28.31 -5.68
N GLY A 109 1.17 -28.77 -6.91
CA GLY A 109 0.21 -29.83 -7.29
C GLY A 109 -1.04 -29.23 -7.92
N THR A 110 -1.96 -28.73 -7.10
CA THR A 110 -3.19 -28.05 -7.56
C THR A 110 -3.26 -26.60 -7.10
N LEU A 111 -4.20 -25.84 -7.66
CA LEU A 111 -4.47 -24.47 -7.21
C LEU A 111 -4.96 -24.44 -5.75
N LEU A 112 -5.71 -25.46 -5.32
CA LEU A 112 -6.11 -25.58 -3.92
C LEU A 112 -4.90 -25.74 -3.00
N ASP A 113 -3.94 -26.61 -3.37
CA ASP A 113 -2.74 -26.83 -2.58
C ASP A 113 -1.89 -25.54 -2.47
N ARG A 114 -1.79 -24.78 -3.58
CA ARG A 114 -1.13 -23.46 -3.57
C ARG A 114 -1.84 -22.49 -2.63
N MET A 115 -3.16 -22.45 -2.62
CA MET A 115 -3.91 -21.54 -1.73
C MET A 115 -3.81 -21.96 -0.26
N ILE A 116 -3.77 -23.25 0.04
CA ILE A 116 -3.50 -23.75 1.39
C ILE A 116 -2.10 -23.30 1.87
N ASP A 117 -1.09 -23.42 1.02
CA ASP A 117 0.27 -22.94 1.31
C ASP A 117 0.28 -21.42 1.54
N TYR A 118 -0.39 -20.65 0.66
CA TYR A 118 -0.49 -19.20 0.75
C TYR A 118 -1.14 -18.74 2.08
N VAL A 119 -2.37 -19.21 2.39
CA VAL A 119 -3.04 -18.77 3.62
C VAL A 119 -2.31 -19.25 4.88
N THR A 120 -1.62 -20.40 4.82
CA THR A 120 -0.77 -20.88 5.91
C THR A 120 0.39 -19.92 6.18
N LYS A 121 1.10 -19.50 5.13
CA LYS A 121 2.22 -18.55 5.25
C LYS A 121 1.75 -17.16 5.67
N LEU A 122 0.60 -16.72 5.16
CA LEU A 122 0.01 -15.43 5.54
C LEU A 122 -0.30 -15.38 7.04
N GLU A 123 -0.94 -16.42 7.59
CA GLU A 123 -1.21 -16.51 9.03
C GLU A 123 0.06 -16.63 9.87
N GLN A 124 1.07 -17.37 9.38
CA GLN A 124 2.38 -17.45 10.04
C GLN A 124 3.12 -16.11 10.07
N GLY A 125 2.90 -15.27 9.09
CA GLY A 125 3.40 -13.89 9.06
C GLY A 125 2.82 -13.00 10.16
N GLY A 126 1.64 -13.35 10.69
CA GLY A 126 1.05 -12.78 11.90
C GLY A 126 0.52 -11.35 11.76
N ARG A 127 0.48 -10.79 10.55
CA ARG A 127 -0.05 -9.42 10.33
C ARG A 127 -1.55 -9.42 10.12
N TYR A 128 -2.03 -10.25 9.19
CA TYR A 128 -3.44 -10.32 8.78
C TYR A 128 -3.82 -11.77 8.43
N GLN A 129 -5.13 -12.04 8.48
CA GLN A 129 -5.75 -13.13 7.73
C GLN A 129 -6.12 -12.61 6.34
N LEU A 130 -6.31 -13.51 5.38
CA LEU A 130 -6.80 -13.11 4.08
C LEU A 130 -8.17 -12.44 4.22
N THR A 131 -8.23 -11.16 3.88
CA THR A 131 -9.47 -10.39 3.84
C THR A 131 -9.91 -10.25 2.39
N ILE A 132 -11.19 -10.55 2.13
CA ILE A 132 -11.78 -10.36 0.82
C ILE A 132 -12.29 -8.94 0.70
N TRP A 133 -11.72 -8.19 -0.22
CA TRP A 133 -12.08 -6.79 -0.49
C TRP A 133 -13.11 -6.68 -1.62
N PRO A 134 -13.89 -5.59 -1.69
CA PRO A 134 -14.58 -5.25 -2.94
C PRO A 134 -13.55 -5.19 -4.08
N PRO A 135 -13.89 -5.62 -5.31
CA PRO A 135 -12.99 -5.44 -6.45
C PRO A 135 -12.66 -3.96 -6.65
N HIS A 136 -11.39 -3.59 -6.50
CA HIS A 136 -10.92 -2.20 -6.50
C HIS A 136 -9.60 -2.08 -7.28
N CYS A 137 -9.18 -0.88 -7.60
CA CYS A 137 -7.91 -0.57 -8.26
C CYS A 137 -7.62 -1.47 -9.48
N ARG A 138 -8.66 -1.88 -10.22
CA ARG A 138 -8.52 -2.79 -11.37
C ARG A 138 -7.90 -2.08 -12.55
N ILE A 139 -6.94 -2.72 -13.18
CA ILE A 139 -6.22 -2.19 -14.36
C ILE A 139 -7.21 -1.75 -15.44
N GLY A 140 -7.04 -0.54 -15.95
CA GLY A 140 -7.85 0.02 -17.03
C GLY A 140 -9.20 0.60 -16.59
N THR A 141 -9.52 0.61 -15.29
CA THR A 141 -10.71 1.27 -14.75
C THR A 141 -10.37 2.66 -14.19
N PRO A 142 -11.36 3.57 -14.05
CA PRO A 142 -11.15 4.86 -13.38
C PRO A 142 -10.61 4.73 -11.96
N GLY A 143 -11.01 3.68 -11.23
CA GLY A 143 -10.57 3.40 -9.86
C GLY A 143 -9.05 3.26 -9.70
N HIS A 144 -8.36 2.79 -10.74
CA HIS A 144 -6.91 2.64 -10.75
C HIS A 144 -6.14 3.98 -10.85
N ASN A 145 -6.78 5.05 -11.32
CA ASN A 145 -6.13 6.33 -11.51
C ASN A 145 -5.87 7.04 -10.17
N VAL A 146 -4.81 7.86 -10.14
CA VAL A 146 -4.57 8.82 -9.05
C VAL A 146 -5.69 9.85 -8.99
N MET A 147 -6.11 10.22 -7.78
CA MET A 147 -7.08 11.30 -7.54
C MET A 147 -6.68 12.58 -8.26
N GLU A 148 -7.63 13.17 -9.00
CA GLU A 148 -7.39 14.31 -9.88
C GLU A 148 -6.73 15.49 -9.17
N THR A 149 -7.20 15.82 -7.96
CA THR A 149 -6.66 16.94 -7.17
C THR A 149 -5.16 16.76 -6.91
N LEU A 150 -4.73 15.54 -6.55
CA LEU A 150 -3.32 15.25 -6.31
C LEU A 150 -2.54 15.15 -7.63
N ARG A 151 -3.10 14.53 -8.66
CA ARG A 151 -2.51 14.36 -9.98
C ARG A 151 -2.10 15.71 -10.59
N GLU A 152 -2.94 16.73 -10.43
CA GLU A 152 -2.62 18.07 -10.91
C GLU A 152 -1.43 18.73 -10.17
N SER A 153 -1.28 18.47 -8.86
CA SER A 153 -0.10 18.94 -8.11
C SER A 153 1.17 18.18 -8.50
N LEU A 154 1.07 16.85 -8.70
CA LEU A 154 2.18 16.05 -9.24
C LEU A 154 2.63 16.56 -10.61
N ARG A 155 1.69 16.83 -11.51
CA ARG A 155 1.97 17.41 -12.82
C ARG A 155 2.69 18.78 -12.71
N ARG A 156 2.24 19.64 -11.80
CA ARG A 156 2.92 20.94 -11.57
C ARG A 156 4.35 20.74 -11.09
N TRP A 157 4.58 19.78 -10.19
CA TRP A 157 5.92 19.46 -9.71
C TRP A 157 6.82 18.97 -10.86
N GLU A 158 6.34 18.01 -11.67
CA GLU A 158 7.11 17.50 -12.82
C GLU A 158 7.52 18.64 -13.77
N LEU A 159 6.59 19.53 -14.11
CA LEU A 159 6.85 20.65 -15.01
C LEU A 159 7.82 21.67 -14.40
N ALA A 160 7.69 21.99 -13.12
CA ALA A 160 8.53 22.97 -12.46
C ALA A 160 9.95 22.46 -12.19
N ARG A 161 10.08 21.15 -11.95
CA ARG A 161 11.36 20.52 -11.57
C ARG A 161 12.05 19.83 -12.73
N TYR A 162 11.40 19.67 -13.88
CA TYR A 162 11.83 18.75 -14.94
C TYR A 162 12.14 17.36 -14.39
N GLY A 163 11.36 16.96 -13.38
CA GLY A 163 11.45 15.67 -12.68
C GLY A 163 10.43 14.67 -13.22
N MET A 164 10.54 13.45 -12.76
CA MET A 164 9.57 12.38 -13.03
C MET A 164 9.07 11.83 -11.71
N VAL A 165 7.76 11.79 -11.53
CA VAL A 165 7.15 11.03 -10.42
C VAL A 165 7.45 9.55 -10.62
N SER A 166 8.01 8.90 -9.61
CA SER A 166 8.28 7.48 -9.63
C SER A 166 7.02 6.70 -9.24
N TYR A 167 6.31 6.14 -10.21
CA TYR A 167 5.15 5.29 -9.95
C TYR A 167 5.59 3.86 -9.67
N LEU A 168 5.19 3.34 -8.51
CA LEU A 168 5.53 2.01 -8.01
C LEU A 168 4.27 1.13 -8.03
N ILE A 169 4.24 0.16 -8.92
CA ILE A 169 3.12 -0.77 -9.06
C ILE A 169 3.28 -1.90 -8.04
N LYS A 170 2.21 -2.21 -7.29
CA LYS A 170 2.11 -3.36 -6.38
C LYS A 170 0.78 -4.09 -6.59
N GLY A 171 0.65 -5.33 -6.10
CA GLY A 171 -0.61 -6.07 -6.14
C GLY A 171 -0.96 -6.71 -7.49
N SER A 172 -0.08 -6.68 -8.49
CA SER A 172 -0.38 -7.26 -9.81
C SER A 172 -0.28 -8.79 -9.89
N ASN A 173 0.24 -9.46 -8.86
CA ASN A 173 0.25 -10.91 -8.77
C ASN A 173 -1.08 -11.42 -8.19
N ILE A 174 -1.82 -12.18 -8.97
CA ILE A 174 -3.17 -12.65 -8.62
C ILE A 174 -3.23 -13.67 -7.48
N PHE A 175 -2.10 -14.16 -6.99
CA PHE A 175 -2.02 -15.23 -5.99
C PHE A 175 -1.54 -14.77 -4.62
N THR A 176 -1.21 -13.50 -4.46
CA THR A 176 -0.73 -12.96 -3.20
C THR A 176 -1.14 -11.51 -3.00
N GLU A 177 -1.59 -11.19 -1.80
CA GLU A 177 -1.86 -9.81 -1.38
C GLU A 177 -0.55 -9.03 -1.22
N HIS A 178 -0.58 -7.75 -1.54
CA HIS A 178 0.59 -6.89 -1.57
C HIS A 178 0.27 -5.52 -0.93
N TYR A 179 0.04 -5.50 0.37
CA TYR A 179 -0.22 -4.24 1.08
C TYR A 179 0.98 -3.30 1.03
N SER A 180 2.17 -3.81 1.36
CA SER A 180 3.40 -3.01 1.33
C SER A 180 3.92 -2.84 -0.10
N CYS A 181 4.34 -1.63 -0.50
CA CYS A 181 5.04 -1.42 -1.77
C CYS A 181 6.49 -1.97 -1.75
N VAL A 182 6.94 -2.44 -0.60
CA VAL A 182 8.30 -2.98 -0.43
C VAL A 182 8.37 -4.48 -0.78
N GLN A 183 7.34 -5.23 -0.37
CA GLN A 183 7.22 -6.66 -0.69
C GLN A 183 5.79 -7.14 -0.51
N ALA A 184 5.41 -8.23 -1.18
CA ALA A 184 4.16 -8.92 -0.95
C ALA A 184 4.11 -9.55 0.45
N ASP A 185 2.91 -9.74 1.02
CA ASP A 185 2.74 -10.37 2.34
C ASP A 185 3.25 -11.81 2.35
N VAL A 186 3.06 -12.53 1.24
CA VAL A 186 3.67 -13.84 0.97
C VAL A 186 4.32 -13.78 -0.42
N PRO A 187 5.63 -13.55 -0.52
CA PRO A 187 6.31 -13.47 -1.81
C PRO A 187 6.14 -14.74 -2.65
N ASP A 188 5.74 -14.58 -3.90
CA ASP A 188 5.65 -15.66 -4.87
C ASP A 188 7.06 -16.02 -5.36
N PRO A 189 7.51 -17.28 -5.22
CA PRO A 189 8.85 -17.66 -5.66
C PRO A 189 9.07 -17.52 -7.18
N ASP A 190 8.02 -17.59 -7.97
CA ASP A 190 8.07 -17.49 -9.42
C ASP A 190 7.94 -16.04 -9.94
N ASP A 191 7.59 -15.10 -9.07
CA ASP A 191 7.45 -13.68 -9.42
C ASP A 191 8.41 -12.79 -8.61
N PRO A 192 9.51 -12.34 -9.21
CA PRO A 192 10.46 -11.45 -8.53
C PRO A 192 9.87 -10.11 -8.08
N THR A 193 8.78 -9.64 -8.69
CA THR A 193 8.16 -8.36 -8.35
C THR A 193 7.47 -8.38 -6.99
N THR A 194 7.18 -9.57 -6.46
CA THR A 194 6.62 -9.76 -5.12
C THR A 194 7.66 -9.75 -4.00
N ARG A 195 8.95 -9.80 -4.36
CA ARG A 195 10.06 -9.83 -3.40
C ARG A 195 10.43 -8.43 -2.94
N LEU A 196 11.34 -8.37 -1.95
CA LEU A 196 11.84 -7.12 -1.38
C LEU A 196 12.38 -6.16 -2.45
N ASN A 197 11.77 -4.96 -2.54
CA ASN A 197 12.21 -3.89 -3.43
C ASN A 197 13.41 -3.15 -2.84
N THR A 198 14.58 -3.76 -2.95
CA THR A 198 15.83 -3.20 -2.44
C THR A 198 16.21 -1.88 -3.11
N ALA A 199 15.80 -1.67 -4.37
CA ALA A 199 16.08 -0.43 -5.09
C ALA A 199 15.35 0.76 -4.47
N LEU A 200 14.07 0.60 -4.10
CA LEU A 200 13.31 1.63 -3.40
C LEU A 200 13.96 1.94 -2.05
N ILE A 201 14.27 0.91 -1.25
CA ILE A 201 14.90 1.08 0.07
C ILE A 201 16.22 1.84 -0.04
N GLN A 202 17.07 1.48 -1.01
CA GLN A 202 18.35 2.16 -1.26
C GLN A 202 18.16 3.61 -1.72
N THR A 203 17.11 3.90 -2.48
CA THR A 203 16.79 5.26 -2.92
C THR A 203 16.36 6.11 -1.74
N LEU A 204 15.36 5.66 -0.98
CA LEU A 204 14.88 6.35 0.22
C LEU A 204 15.99 6.55 1.26
N GLY A 205 16.90 5.58 1.41
CA GLY A 205 18.03 5.68 2.34
C GLY A 205 18.99 6.85 2.07
N LYS A 206 18.99 7.41 0.85
CA LYS A 206 19.81 8.58 0.48
C LYS A 206 19.20 9.92 0.89
N ALA A 207 17.92 9.96 1.26
CA ALA A 207 17.23 11.15 1.70
C ALA A 207 17.74 11.62 3.06
N ASP A 208 17.63 12.92 3.31
CA ASP A 208 17.82 13.51 4.65
C ASP A 208 16.49 13.52 5.41
N VAL A 209 15.37 13.64 4.68
CA VAL A 209 14.00 13.59 5.20
C VAL A 209 13.14 12.78 4.23
N ILE A 210 12.32 11.86 4.77
CA ILE A 210 11.35 11.08 4.02
C ILE A 210 9.97 11.34 4.63
N ALA A 211 9.08 11.97 3.89
CA ALA A 211 7.70 12.21 4.33
C ALA A 211 6.75 11.19 3.72
N PHE A 212 5.82 10.68 4.53
CA PHE A 212 4.86 9.64 4.15
C PHE A 212 3.42 10.14 4.27
N GLY A 213 2.60 9.85 3.28
CA GLY A 213 1.15 10.05 3.28
C GLY A 213 0.46 9.06 2.34
N GLY A 214 -0.87 9.11 2.24
CA GLY A 214 -1.66 8.24 1.35
C GLY A 214 -2.57 7.28 2.09
N GLU A 215 -3.10 6.26 1.42
CA GLU A 215 -4.15 5.37 1.93
C GLU A 215 -3.71 3.89 2.00
N ALA A 216 -4.20 3.13 2.97
CA ALA A 216 -4.79 3.58 4.21
C ALA A 216 -3.82 3.34 5.38
N SER A 217 -3.92 4.18 6.42
CA SER A 217 -3.06 4.09 7.62
C SER A 217 -3.14 2.74 8.36
N THR A 218 -4.14 1.94 8.07
CA THR A 218 -4.37 0.61 8.67
C THR A 218 -3.70 -0.53 7.92
N HIS A 219 -3.46 -0.40 6.61
CA HIS A 219 -2.99 -1.48 5.73
C HIS A 219 -1.79 -1.03 4.88
N CYS A 220 -2.01 -0.47 3.70
CA CYS A 220 -0.91 -0.22 2.75
C CYS A 220 0.14 0.76 3.29
N VAL A 221 -0.27 1.86 3.91
CA VAL A 221 0.65 2.82 4.54
C VAL A 221 1.41 2.16 5.68
N ALA A 222 0.68 1.53 6.63
CA ALA A 222 1.30 0.91 7.79
C ALA A 222 2.31 -0.18 7.42
N ASN A 223 1.96 -1.06 6.47
CA ASN A 223 2.84 -2.15 6.06
C ASN A 223 4.05 -1.66 5.28
N THR A 224 3.85 -0.71 4.36
CA THR A 224 4.96 -0.07 3.64
C THR A 224 5.98 0.52 4.60
N ILE A 225 5.52 1.29 5.58
CA ILE A 225 6.42 1.95 6.53
C ILE A 225 7.08 0.93 7.47
N ARG A 226 6.34 -0.06 7.98
CA ARG A 226 6.92 -1.12 8.83
C ARG A 226 7.99 -1.92 8.10
N ASP A 227 7.80 -2.21 6.81
CA ASP A 227 8.79 -2.94 6.02
C ASP A 227 10.01 -2.07 5.73
N ILE A 228 9.83 -0.78 5.39
CA ILE A 228 10.93 0.17 5.24
C ILE A 228 11.76 0.26 6.53
N VAL A 229 11.11 0.43 7.67
CA VAL A 229 11.75 0.56 8.98
C VAL A 229 12.54 -0.68 9.36
N LYS A 230 12.02 -1.85 9.04
CA LYS A 230 12.69 -3.13 9.32
C LYS A 230 14.08 -3.22 8.65
N ASP A 231 14.22 -2.62 7.48
CA ASP A 231 15.47 -2.61 6.71
C ASP A 231 16.32 -1.36 6.96
N PHE A 232 15.76 -0.35 7.63
CA PHE A 232 16.48 0.87 8.01
C PHE A 232 17.08 0.73 9.42
N GLY A 233 18.34 1.15 9.59
CA GLY A 233 18.90 1.36 10.93
C GLY A 233 18.24 2.56 11.63
N GLU A 234 18.40 2.64 12.97
CA GLU A 234 17.78 3.68 13.83
C GLU A 234 17.97 5.11 13.33
N ASP A 235 19.13 5.44 12.77
CA ASP A 235 19.42 6.79 12.27
C ASP A 235 18.61 7.14 11.02
N THR A 236 18.26 6.16 10.20
CA THR A 236 17.41 6.37 9.02
C THR A 236 15.94 6.50 9.40
N VAL A 237 15.49 5.74 10.42
CA VAL A 237 14.13 5.85 10.95
C VAL A 237 13.84 7.28 11.47
N LYS A 238 14.81 7.94 12.10
CA LYS A 238 14.70 9.31 12.59
C LYS A 238 14.49 10.36 11.49
N LYS A 239 14.82 10.02 10.23
CA LYS A 239 14.57 10.87 9.06
C LYS A 239 13.14 10.75 8.53
N CYS A 240 12.38 9.77 9.01
CA CYS A 240 11.03 9.49 8.56
C CYS A 240 10.01 10.37 9.29
N VAL A 241 9.09 10.94 8.51
CA VAL A 241 8.04 11.83 8.99
C VAL A 241 6.69 11.31 8.51
N LEU A 242 5.77 11.05 9.43
CA LEU A 242 4.39 10.68 9.12
C LEU A 242 3.51 11.91 9.06
N LEU A 243 2.82 12.11 7.95
CA LEU A 243 1.84 13.18 7.75
C LEU A 243 0.47 12.68 8.25
N GLU A 244 0.24 12.75 9.58
CA GLU A 244 -0.89 12.09 10.25
C GLU A 244 -2.28 12.50 9.74
N ASP A 245 -2.41 13.71 9.22
CA ASP A 245 -3.64 14.23 8.64
C ASP A 245 -3.77 13.98 7.14
N ALA A 246 -2.91 13.15 6.57
CA ALA A 246 -2.92 12.77 5.17
C ALA A 246 -2.89 11.23 4.99
N MET A 247 -3.52 10.51 5.92
CA MET A 247 -3.67 9.06 5.89
C MET A 247 -4.82 8.59 6.79
N SER A 248 -5.97 8.33 6.22
CA SER A 248 -7.16 7.88 6.93
C SER A 248 -7.19 6.36 7.16
N PRO A 249 -7.89 5.86 8.19
CA PRO A 249 -8.03 4.42 8.45
C PRO A 249 -9.18 3.81 7.65
N VAL A 250 -9.06 2.53 7.28
CA VAL A 250 -10.20 1.75 6.78
C VAL A 250 -11.22 1.58 7.91
N PRO A 251 -12.54 1.82 7.67
CA PRO A 251 -13.57 1.65 8.68
C PRO A 251 -13.58 0.26 9.31
N GLY A 252 -13.70 0.21 10.65
CA GLY A 252 -13.66 -1.03 11.44
C GLY A 252 -12.26 -1.49 11.85
N PHE A 253 -11.21 -0.86 11.30
CA PHE A 253 -9.82 -1.18 11.61
C PHE A 253 -9.06 -0.03 12.30
N GLU A 254 -9.76 0.99 12.82
CA GLU A 254 -9.16 2.22 13.38
C GLU A 254 -8.13 1.93 14.50
N HIS A 255 -8.33 0.84 15.23
CA HIS A 255 -7.39 0.40 16.26
C HIS A 255 -5.99 0.07 15.69
N LEU A 256 -5.92 -0.45 14.45
CA LEU A 256 -4.65 -0.75 13.78
C LEU A 256 -3.89 0.54 13.45
N ALA A 257 -4.59 1.61 13.03
CA ALA A 257 -3.97 2.91 12.79
C ALA A 257 -3.41 3.50 14.11
N THR A 258 -4.18 3.43 15.20
CA THR A 258 -3.73 3.90 16.51
C THR A 258 -2.44 3.18 16.94
N THR A 259 -2.42 1.86 16.84
CA THR A 259 -1.24 1.06 17.17
C THR A 259 -0.06 1.41 16.25
N PHE A 260 -0.31 1.55 14.95
CA PHE A 260 0.73 1.92 13.99
C PHE A 260 1.40 3.25 14.35
N PHE A 261 0.63 4.31 14.61
CA PHE A 261 1.21 5.61 15.00
C PHE A 261 2.00 5.52 16.31
N GLN A 262 1.51 4.78 17.29
CA GLN A 262 2.20 4.57 18.57
C GLN A 262 3.54 3.85 18.36
N ASP A 263 3.55 2.77 17.58
CA ASP A 263 4.74 1.97 17.26
C ASP A 263 5.80 2.82 16.54
N MET A 264 5.39 3.56 15.50
CA MET A 264 6.32 4.38 14.72
C MET A 264 6.91 5.53 15.54
N LYS A 265 6.10 6.16 16.40
CA LYS A 265 6.57 7.18 17.33
C LYS A 265 7.57 6.59 18.33
N ALA A 266 7.33 5.39 18.86
CA ALA A 266 8.24 4.71 19.78
C ALA A 266 9.59 4.38 19.11
N GLN A 267 9.60 4.16 17.79
CA GLN A 267 10.82 3.95 17.01
C GLN A 267 11.54 5.24 16.61
N GLY A 268 11.02 6.41 16.98
CA GLY A 268 11.67 7.71 16.78
C GLY A 268 11.23 8.48 15.53
N MET A 269 10.18 8.03 14.83
CA MET A 269 9.58 8.81 13.74
C MET A 269 8.91 10.07 14.24
N GLN A 270 9.00 11.13 13.44
CA GLN A 270 8.22 12.35 13.66
C GLN A 270 6.80 12.14 13.12
N ILE A 271 5.80 12.61 13.87
CA ILE A 271 4.40 12.63 13.45
C ILE A 271 3.94 14.07 13.44
N VAL A 272 3.55 14.58 12.29
CA VAL A 272 3.19 15.99 12.09
C VAL A 272 1.97 16.10 11.17
N LYS A 273 1.30 17.24 11.23
CA LYS A 273 0.27 17.57 10.24
C LYS A 273 0.91 18.19 9.00
N THR A 274 0.29 17.98 7.85
CA THR A 274 0.77 18.51 6.57
C THR A 274 1.05 20.01 6.61
N ARG A 275 0.19 20.78 7.29
CA ARG A 275 0.36 22.25 7.43
C ARG A 275 1.57 22.67 8.27
N ASP A 276 1.98 21.81 9.21
CA ASP A 276 3.04 22.10 10.18
C ASP A 276 4.39 21.52 9.73
N PHE A 277 4.38 20.69 8.68
CA PHE A 277 5.59 20.11 8.11
C PHE A 277 6.41 21.18 7.38
N MET A 278 7.66 21.38 7.82
CA MET A 278 8.65 22.28 7.24
C MET A 278 10.02 21.59 7.24
N LEU A 279 10.90 22.00 6.30
CA LEU A 279 12.29 21.56 6.18
C LEU A 279 13.23 22.40 7.04
#